data_b6ec33e480231e2dcd49dc9cfb6214a4
#
_entry.id   b6ec33e480231e2dcd49dc9cfb6214a4
#
_cell.length_a   1.000
_cell.length_b   1.000
_cell.length_c   1.000
_cell.angle_alpha   90.00
_cell.angle_beta   90.00
_cell.angle_gamma   90.00
#
_symmetry.space_group_name_H-M   'P 1'
#
loop_
_entity.id
_entity.type
_entity.pdbx_description
1 polymer ?
#
loop_
_entity_poly.entity_id
_entity_poly.type
_entity_poly.pdbx_seq_one_letter_code
_entity_poly.pdbx_strand_id
1 'polypeptide(L)'
;MKIAFLGTGLMGEPMAFRLLKANYNLYVFNRTISKTERLKKHQAKIFTAPEEAIKEPQLIITMLTDYNAIVEVLFRNKSNFKGKTLIQMSTIAPQESLLLKERIEQSGGEYIEAPVLGSTQQAESGELIVMVGCNSETFNRLKKILKNFGNSVIHVGDVGKASALKLALNQLIPSLLSAFATSLAYVINKGIDINIFMEILRKSALYAPTFDKKLPNMLKRDFDKANFPLKHMLKDINLIYQEFQNNNVNTQLVECVRNILINSVEANLSDKDYSALYNIIHPEK
;
A
#
# COMPACT_ATOMS: atom_id res chain seq x y z
N MET A 1 12.73 8.59 21.13
CA MET A 1 13.36 8.85 19.82
C MET A 1 12.41 9.70 18.99
N LYS A 2 12.94 10.69 18.24
CA LYS A 2 12.18 11.52 17.29
C LYS A 2 12.11 10.82 15.94
N ILE A 3 10.91 10.77 15.34
CA ILE A 3 10.68 10.16 14.04
C ILE A 3 9.86 11.13 13.19
N ALA A 4 10.30 11.40 11.97
CA ALA A 4 9.46 12.07 10.98
C ALA A 4 8.58 11.05 10.27
N PHE A 5 7.29 11.32 10.16
CA PHE A 5 6.35 10.51 9.42
C PHE A 5 5.65 11.36 8.34
N LEU A 6 5.95 11.06 7.09
CA LEU A 6 5.50 11.84 5.94
C LEU A 6 4.44 11.07 5.16
N GLY A 7 3.21 11.60 5.17
CA GLY A 7 2.05 10.99 4.52
C GLY A 7 1.12 10.26 5.49
N THR A 8 -0.02 10.89 5.80
CA THR A 8 -1.06 10.38 6.70
C THR A 8 -2.36 10.09 5.93
N GLY A 9 -2.23 9.36 4.82
CA GLY A 9 -3.35 8.80 4.08
C GLY A 9 -3.98 7.61 4.80
N LEU A 10 -4.79 6.82 4.07
CA LEU A 10 -5.51 5.65 4.61
C LEU A 10 -4.61 4.68 5.39
N MET A 11 -3.40 4.42 4.89
CA MET A 11 -2.44 3.52 5.56
C MET A 11 -1.52 4.27 6.52
N GLY A 12 -1.06 5.46 6.13
CA GLY A 12 -0.05 6.19 6.90
C GLY A 12 -0.54 6.71 8.25
N GLU A 13 -1.79 7.14 8.34
CA GLU A 13 -2.37 7.64 9.60
C GLU A 13 -2.41 6.56 10.69
N PRO A 14 -3.00 5.37 10.47
CA PRO A 14 -2.98 4.31 11.47
C PRO A 14 -1.57 3.80 11.78
N MET A 15 -0.66 3.73 10.78
CA MET A 15 0.74 3.37 11.03
C MET A 15 1.45 4.39 11.92
N ALA A 16 1.29 5.70 11.65
CA ALA A 16 1.84 6.77 12.51
C ALA A 16 1.26 6.68 13.93
N PHE A 17 -0.03 6.39 14.06
CA PHE A 17 -0.67 6.22 15.37
C PHE A 17 -0.09 5.04 16.17
N ARG A 18 0.32 3.95 15.53
CA ARG A 18 1.03 2.83 16.19
C ARG A 18 2.34 3.28 16.84
N LEU A 19 3.09 4.18 16.18
CA LEU A 19 4.33 4.72 16.73
C LEU A 19 4.06 5.63 17.93
N LEU A 20 2.99 6.44 17.89
CA LEU A 20 2.57 7.22 19.07
C LEU A 20 2.23 6.33 20.26
N LYS A 21 1.46 5.26 20.04
CA LYS A 21 1.17 4.25 21.08
C LYS A 21 2.41 3.60 21.67
N ALA A 22 3.49 3.51 20.89
CA ALA A 22 4.78 3.00 21.33
C ALA A 22 5.69 4.09 21.94
N ASN A 23 5.13 5.27 22.28
CA ASN A 23 5.78 6.40 22.92
C ASN A 23 6.95 7.02 22.11
N TYR A 24 6.87 6.99 20.77
CA TYR A 24 7.78 7.76 19.92
C TYR A 24 7.31 9.19 19.75
N ASN A 25 8.25 10.14 19.70
CA ASN A 25 7.96 11.56 19.43
C ASN A 25 7.82 11.76 17.92
N LEU A 26 6.60 11.90 17.43
CA LEU A 26 6.33 12.03 15.99
C LEU A 26 6.34 13.49 15.53
N TYR A 27 7.01 13.71 14.41
CA TYR A 27 7.06 14.91 13.58
C TYR A 27 6.33 14.58 12.28
N VAL A 28 5.14 15.10 12.11
CA VAL A 28 4.22 14.63 11.05
C VAL A 28 4.05 15.70 10.00
N PHE A 29 4.15 15.30 8.74
CA PHE A 29 3.77 16.10 7.60
C PHE A 29 2.75 15.38 6.73
N ASN A 30 1.72 16.10 6.32
CA ASN A 30 0.81 15.67 5.26
C ASN A 30 0.33 16.89 4.47
N ARG A 31 0.27 16.80 3.14
CA ARG A 31 -0.21 17.88 2.26
C ARG A 31 -1.60 18.39 2.66
N THR A 32 -2.50 17.49 3.06
CA THR A 32 -3.83 17.81 3.58
C THR A 32 -3.80 17.77 5.11
N ILE A 33 -3.75 18.93 5.74
CA ILE A 33 -3.59 19.07 7.21
C ILE A 33 -4.72 18.37 7.99
N SER A 34 -5.97 18.40 7.50
CA SER A 34 -7.09 17.73 8.18
C SER A 34 -6.86 16.22 8.40
N LYS A 35 -6.03 15.57 7.58
CA LYS A 35 -5.65 14.16 7.77
C LYS A 35 -4.63 13.92 8.89
N THR A 36 -4.21 14.95 9.62
CA THR A 36 -3.30 14.84 10.76
C THR A 36 -4.00 15.06 12.11
N GLU A 37 -5.29 15.39 12.13
CA GLU A 37 -6.02 15.81 13.34
C GLU A 37 -6.03 14.73 14.44
N ARG A 38 -6.19 13.46 14.09
CA ARG A 38 -6.12 12.37 15.07
C ARG A 38 -4.75 12.29 15.73
N LEU A 39 -3.68 12.42 14.95
CA LEU A 39 -2.30 12.37 15.45
C LEU A 39 -1.97 13.59 16.30
N LYS A 40 -2.47 14.79 15.92
CA LYS A 40 -2.34 16.02 16.69
C LYS A 40 -2.98 15.90 18.07
N LYS A 41 -4.19 15.34 18.16
CA LYS A 41 -4.87 15.06 19.44
C LYS A 41 -4.08 14.13 20.36
N HIS A 42 -3.18 13.32 19.80
CA HIS A 42 -2.31 12.39 20.54
C HIS A 42 -0.85 12.89 20.58
N GLN A 43 -0.65 14.23 20.60
CA GLN A 43 0.61 14.91 20.85
C GLN A 43 1.68 14.77 19.75
N ALA A 44 1.31 14.38 18.52
CA ALA A 44 2.21 14.50 17.38
C ALA A 44 2.47 15.98 17.07
N LYS A 45 3.70 16.34 16.73
CA LYS A 45 4.04 17.66 16.20
C LYS A 45 3.72 17.71 14.72
N ILE A 46 2.81 18.59 14.32
CA ILE A 46 2.37 18.73 12.93
C ILE A 46 3.13 19.87 12.26
N PHE A 47 3.61 19.61 11.04
CA PHE A 47 4.35 20.57 10.23
C PHE A 47 3.63 20.81 8.90
N THR A 48 3.72 22.03 8.39
CA THR A 48 3.17 22.44 7.08
C THR A 48 4.18 22.30 5.96
N ALA A 49 5.47 22.17 6.30
CA ALA A 49 6.57 21.96 5.36
C ALA A 49 7.33 20.66 5.71
N PRO A 50 7.57 19.78 4.72
CA PRO A 50 8.23 18.50 4.96
C PRO A 50 9.68 18.66 5.43
N GLU A 51 10.42 19.66 4.94
CA GLU A 51 11.78 19.94 5.34
C GLU A 51 11.90 20.31 6.84
N GLU A 52 10.89 20.96 7.40
CA GLU A 52 10.85 21.25 8.83
C GLU A 52 10.56 19.99 9.65
N ALA A 53 9.65 19.12 9.15
CA ALA A 53 9.32 17.86 9.80
C ALA A 53 10.54 16.93 9.91
N ILE A 54 11.43 16.92 8.89
CA ILE A 54 12.62 16.06 8.87
C ILE A 54 13.87 16.70 9.48
N LYS A 55 13.82 17.98 9.89
CA LYS A 55 15.01 18.73 10.35
C LYS A 55 15.69 18.06 11.53
N GLU A 56 14.95 17.79 12.60
CA GLU A 56 15.47 17.22 13.84
C GLU A 56 15.53 15.68 13.85
N PRO A 57 14.52 14.95 13.35
CA PRO A 57 14.54 13.49 13.41
C PRO A 57 15.68 12.88 12.59
N GLN A 58 16.27 11.82 13.14
CA GLN A 58 17.26 11.00 12.42
C GLN A 58 16.58 9.86 11.62
N LEU A 59 15.37 9.48 12.00
CA LEU A 59 14.59 8.48 11.28
C LEU A 59 13.41 9.15 10.59
N ILE A 60 13.30 8.91 9.29
CA ILE A 60 12.23 9.44 8.42
C ILE A 60 11.49 8.26 7.84
N ILE A 61 10.17 8.27 7.92
CA ILE A 61 9.29 7.27 7.33
C ILE A 61 8.39 7.95 6.31
N THR A 62 8.32 7.40 5.10
CA THR A 62 7.40 7.87 4.05
C THR A 62 6.32 6.82 3.76
N MET A 63 5.06 7.28 3.72
CA MET A 63 3.90 6.51 3.27
C MET A 63 3.03 7.39 2.38
N LEU A 64 3.50 7.61 1.15
CA LEU A 64 2.96 8.52 0.15
C LEU A 64 2.31 7.74 -1.02
N THR A 65 1.69 8.43 -1.97
CA THR A 65 0.92 7.77 -3.03
C THR A 65 1.80 7.03 -4.02
N ASP A 66 2.90 7.66 -4.46
CA ASP A 66 3.76 7.18 -5.55
C ASP A 66 5.16 7.81 -5.47
N TYR A 67 6.02 7.42 -6.40
CA TYR A 67 7.38 7.94 -6.53
C TYR A 67 7.43 9.46 -6.70
N ASN A 68 6.57 10.03 -7.52
CA ASN A 68 6.57 11.47 -7.78
C ASN A 68 6.22 12.25 -6.51
N ALA A 69 5.23 11.79 -5.74
CA ALA A 69 4.89 12.39 -4.45
C ALA A 69 6.06 12.28 -3.44
N ILE A 70 6.81 11.16 -3.46
CA ILE A 70 8.00 11.01 -2.60
C ILE A 70 9.08 12.01 -3.01
N VAL A 71 9.37 12.12 -4.30
CA VAL A 71 10.36 13.06 -4.84
C VAL A 71 9.98 14.51 -4.52
N GLU A 72 8.70 14.87 -4.73
CA GLU A 72 8.22 16.22 -4.42
C GLU A 72 8.39 16.54 -2.93
N VAL A 73 8.00 15.64 -2.05
CA VAL A 73 8.04 15.85 -0.60
C VAL A 73 9.48 15.90 -0.07
N LEU A 74 10.38 15.04 -0.56
CA LEU A 74 11.73 14.93 -0.02
C LEU A 74 12.75 15.89 -0.68
N PHE A 75 12.55 16.25 -1.97
CA PHE A 75 13.60 16.92 -2.74
C PHE A 75 13.18 18.25 -3.38
N ARG A 76 11.94 18.69 -3.20
CA ARG A 76 11.47 19.99 -3.70
C ARG A 76 12.32 21.15 -3.16
N ASN A 77 12.63 21.10 -1.88
CA ASN A 77 13.56 22.03 -1.22
C ASN A 77 14.86 21.27 -0.89
N LYS A 78 15.96 21.99 -0.67
CA LYS A 78 17.25 21.39 -0.33
C LYS A 78 17.19 20.71 1.06
N SER A 79 16.64 19.49 1.09
CA SER A 79 16.60 18.66 2.30
C SER A 79 17.98 18.09 2.59
N ASN A 80 18.40 18.09 3.86
CA ASN A 80 19.65 17.50 4.28
C ASN A 80 19.39 16.12 4.91
N PHE A 81 19.93 15.07 4.29
CA PHE A 81 19.80 13.69 4.77
C PHE A 81 21.05 13.19 5.50
N LYS A 82 22.08 14.01 5.68
CA LYS A 82 23.32 13.61 6.35
C LYS A 82 23.03 13.02 7.75
N GLY A 83 23.43 11.77 7.96
CA GLY A 83 23.22 11.04 9.21
C GLY A 83 21.77 10.66 9.49
N LYS A 84 20.88 10.67 8.48
CA LYS A 84 19.48 10.27 8.58
C LYS A 84 19.23 8.95 7.85
N THR A 85 18.29 8.19 8.38
CA THR A 85 17.79 6.95 7.75
C THR A 85 16.39 7.21 7.23
N LEU A 86 16.16 6.96 5.93
CA LEU A 86 14.85 6.99 5.29
C LEU A 86 14.31 5.58 5.13
N ILE A 87 13.13 5.32 5.72
CA ILE A 87 12.35 4.10 5.49
C ILE A 87 11.19 4.44 4.55
N GLN A 88 11.25 3.96 3.32
CA GLN A 88 10.21 4.14 2.32
C GLN A 88 9.24 2.95 2.36
N MET A 89 7.94 3.20 2.63
CA MET A 89 6.95 2.14 2.84
C MET A 89 5.84 2.12 1.78
N SER A 90 5.85 3.06 0.84
CA SER A 90 4.88 3.13 -0.26
C SER A 90 5.13 2.06 -1.31
N THR A 91 4.09 1.72 -2.09
CA THR A 91 4.23 0.84 -3.26
C THR A 91 4.75 1.65 -4.45
N ILE A 92 5.99 1.38 -4.84
CA ILE A 92 6.69 1.95 -6.00
C ILE A 92 7.40 0.83 -6.77
N ALA A 93 7.88 1.14 -7.98
CA ALA A 93 8.66 0.19 -8.78
C ALA A 93 10.05 -0.05 -8.16
N PRO A 94 10.66 -1.25 -8.39
CA PRO A 94 12.02 -1.55 -7.93
C PRO A 94 13.05 -0.52 -8.39
N GLN A 95 12.99 -0.11 -9.65
CA GLN A 95 13.89 0.89 -10.21
C GLN A 95 13.71 2.26 -9.54
N GLU A 96 12.48 2.67 -9.23
CA GLU A 96 12.21 3.90 -8.47
C GLU A 96 12.80 3.86 -7.06
N SER A 97 12.75 2.68 -6.41
CA SER A 97 13.38 2.45 -5.11
C SER A 97 14.89 2.59 -5.17
N LEU A 98 15.54 2.05 -6.22
CA LEU A 98 16.98 2.19 -6.44
C LEU A 98 17.38 3.64 -6.71
N LEU A 99 16.60 4.39 -7.49
CA LEU A 99 16.84 5.82 -7.72
C LEU A 99 16.71 6.65 -6.43
N LEU A 100 15.75 6.34 -5.57
CA LEU A 100 15.63 7.00 -4.27
C LEU A 100 16.84 6.68 -3.38
N LYS A 101 17.27 5.41 -3.35
CA LYS A 101 18.46 4.99 -2.62
C LYS A 101 19.67 5.84 -3.03
N GLU A 102 19.95 5.90 -4.33
CA GLU A 102 21.08 6.67 -4.87
C GLU A 102 21.03 8.14 -4.43
N ARG A 103 19.86 8.80 -4.58
CA ARG A 103 19.71 10.22 -4.21
C ARG A 103 19.89 10.48 -2.73
N ILE A 104 19.38 9.58 -1.87
CA ILE A 104 19.51 9.70 -0.41
C ILE A 104 20.95 9.48 0.02
N GLU A 105 21.64 8.46 -0.52
CA GLU A 105 23.03 8.15 -0.21
C GLU A 105 23.99 9.26 -0.69
N GLN A 106 23.77 9.83 -1.88
CA GLN A 106 24.50 11.02 -2.36
C GLN A 106 24.33 12.24 -1.43
N SER A 107 23.21 12.32 -0.72
CA SER A 107 22.96 13.37 0.27
C SER A 107 23.45 13.01 1.68
N GLY A 108 24.22 11.91 1.82
CA GLY A 108 24.80 11.44 3.09
C GLY A 108 23.82 10.74 4.03
N GLY A 109 22.66 10.33 3.54
CA GLY A 109 21.67 9.54 4.25
C GLY A 109 21.79 8.05 3.99
N GLU A 110 20.95 7.27 4.66
CA GLU A 110 20.77 5.83 4.45
C GLU A 110 19.33 5.57 3.99
N TYR A 111 19.16 4.70 3.01
CA TYR A 111 17.85 4.36 2.44
C TYR A 111 17.49 2.89 2.65
N ILE A 112 16.24 2.66 3.02
CA ILE A 112 15.65 1.33 3.19
C ILE A 112 14.26 1.34 2.55
N GLU A 113 13.92 0.31 1.81
CA GLU A 113 12.55 0.05 1.43
C GLU A 113 11.88 -0.92 2.40
N ALA A 114 10.63 -0.64 2.75
CA ALA A 114 9.86 -1.47 3.67
C ALA A 114 8.36 -1.48 3.30
N PRO A 115 7.99 -1.84 2.05
CA PRO A 115 6.59 -1.92 1.67
C PRO A 115 5.83 -2.91 2.55
N VAL A 116 4.52 -2.67 2.70
CA VAL A 116 3.66 -3.42 3.60
C VAL A 116 2.56 -4.18 2.84
N LEU A 117 2.13 -5.31 3.39
CA LEU A 117 0.97 -6.06 2.94
C LEU A 117 -0.05 -6.14 4.07
N GLY A 118 -1.29 -5.78 3.77
CA GLY A 118 -2.42 -5.70 4.68
C GLY A 118 -3.32 -4.52 4.34
N SER A 119 -4.45 -4.41 5.03
CA SER A 119 -5.44 -3.34 4.88
C SER A 119 -5.29 -2.29 5.99
N THR A 120 -6.15 -1.28 5.97
CA THR A 120 -6.25 -0.27 7.03
C THR A 120 -6.52 -0.90 8.40
N GLN A 121 -7.30 -1.99 8.46
CA GLN A 121 -7.57 -2.72 9.69
C GLN A 121 -6.29 -3.32 10.28
N GLN A 122 -5.45 -3.98 9.48
CA GLN A 122 -4.16 -4.51 9.94
C GLN A 122 -3.17 -3.39 10.30
N ALA A 123 -3.24 -2.24 9.62
CA ALA A 123 -2.44 -1.08 10.00
C ALA A 123 -2.81 -0.55 11.40
N GLU A 124 -4.12 -0.49 11.72
CA GLU A 124 -4.62 -0.11 13.05
C GLU A 124 -4.22 -1.11 14.15
N SER A 125 -4.38 -2.41 13.88
CA SER A 125 -4.06 -3.46 14.87
C SER A 125 -2.55 -3.72 15.02
N GLY A 126 -1.72 -3.28 14.06
CA GLY A 126 -0.28 -3.59 14.03
C GLY A 126 0.00 -5.03 13.55
N GLU A 127 -0.75 -5.48 12.55
CA GLU A 127 -0.68 -6.83 11.98
C GLU A 127 -0.28 -6.83 10.50
N LEU A 128 0.33 -5.75 10.03
CA LEU A 128 0.87 -5.71 8.67
C LEU A 128 2.04 -6.70 8.53
N ILE A 129 2.20 -7.22 7.32
CA ILE A 129 3.44 -7.89 6.93
C ILE A 129 4.35 -6.82 6.34
N VAL A 130 5.53 -6.63 6.94
CA VAL A 130 6.52 -5.65 6.51
C VAL A 130 7.64 -6.37 5.76
N MET A 131 7.80 -6.07 4.48
CA MET A 131 8.84 -6.64 3.63
C MET A 131 10.00 -5.66 3.53
N VAL A 132 11.21 -6.07 3.95
CA VAL A 132 12.34 -5.13 4.10
C VAL A 132 13.43 -5.44 3.07
N GLY A 133 13.79 -4.42 2.29
CA GLY A 133 14.94 -4.43 1.38
C GLY A 133 16.03 -3.50 1.87
N CYS A 134 17.12 -4.09 2.38
CA CYS A 134 18.36 -3.43 2.82
C CYS A 134 19.43 -4.48 3.13
N ASN A 135 20.62 -4.07 3.56
CA ASN A 135 21.60 -5.01 4.10
C ASN A 135 21.17 -5.59 5.48
N SER A 136 21.76 -6.72 5.88
CA SER A 136 21.38 -7.45 7.10
C SER A 136 21.67 -6.68 8.38
N GLU A 137 22.70 -5.86 8.44
CA GLU A 137 23.05 -5.05 9.61
C GLU A 137 21.96 -4.01 9.87
N THR A 138 21.61 -3.25 8.84
CA THR A 138 20.53 -2.25 8.87
C THR A 138 19.18 -2.89 9.21
N PHE A 139 18.87 -4.06 8.64
CA PHE A 139 17.67 -4.81 8.99
C PHE A 139 17.60 -5.11 10.49
N ASN A 140 18.66 -5.67 11.06
CA ASN A 140 18.69 -6.01 12.50
C ASN A 140 18.52 -4.79 13.39
N ARG A 141 19.12 -3.67 13.02
CA ARG A 141 19.01 -2.39 13.75
C ARG A 141 17.59 -1.82 13.72
N LEU A 142 16.88 -1.92 12.59
CA LEU A 142 15.56 -1.32 12.40
C LEU A 142 14.40 -2.27 12.72
N LYS A 143 14.64 -3.56 12.83
CA LYS A 143 13.61 -4.58 13.06
C LYS A 143 12.69 -4.27 14.24
N LYS A 144 13.25 -3.74 15.35
CA LYS A 144 12.46 -3.40 16.54
C LYS A 144 11.43 -2.30 16.27
N ILE A 145 11.79 -1.28 15.50
CA ILE A 145 10.86 -0.20 15.18
C ILE A 145 9.82 -0.65 14.16
N LEU A 146 10.21 -1.44 13.15
CA LEU A 146 9.30 -1.96 12.13
C LEU A 146 8.24 -2.90 12.73
N LYS A 147 8.53 -3.60 13.83
CA LYS A 147 7.57 -4.41 14.59
C LYS A 147 6.37 -3.61 15.15
N ASN A 148 6.43 -2.29 15.21
CA ASN A 148 5.26 -1.49 15.59
C ASN A 148 4.16 -1.54 14.52
N PHE A 149 4.50 -1.83 13.27
CA PHE A 149 3.54 -1.94 12.17
C PHE A 149 3.00 -3.35 11.99
N GLY A 150 3.76 -4.37 12.41
CA GLY A 150 3.34 -5.76 12.31
C GLY A 150 4.35 -6.73 12.92
N ASN A 151 3.86 -7.85 13.41
CA ASN A 151 4.71 -8.88 14.00
C ASN A 151 5.57 -9.61 12.95
N SER A 152 5.10 -9.65 11.70
CA SER A 152 5.80 -10.28 10.57
C SER A 152 6.66 -9.22 9.85
N VAL A 153 7.94 -9.13 10.24
CA VAL A 153 8.94 -8.26 9.60
C VAL A 153 9.98 -9.14 8.94
N ILE A 154 9.96 -9.18 7.60
CA ILE A 154 10.70 -10.14 6.78
C ILE A 154 11.79 -9.42 6.00
N HIS A 155 13.04 -9.86 6.14
CA HIS A 155 14.15 -9.42 5.30
C HIS A 155 14.09 -10.13 3.95
N VAL A 156 13.85 -9.38 2.88
CA VAL A 156 13.70 -9.91 1.52
C VAL A 156 15.05 -9.95 0.78
N GLY A 157 15.97 -9.07 1.16
CA GLY A 157 17.28 -8.93 0.56
C GLY A 157 17.64 -7.47 0.34
N ASP A 158 18.43 -7.17 -0.68
CA ASP A 158 18.83 -5.80 -1.02
C ASP A 158 17.65 -4.93 -1.50
N VAL A 159 17.87 -3.61 -1.52
CA VAL A 159 16.91 -2.63 -2.05
C VAL A 159 16.53 -2.99 -3.50
N GLY A 160 15.26 -2.87 -3.82
CA GLY A 160 14.62 -3.29 -5.06
C GLY A 160 13.87 -4.62 -4.94
N LYS A 161 14.37 -5.56 -4.09
CA LYS A 161 13.76 -6.90 -3.94
C LYS A 161 12.42 -6.87 -3.19
N ALA A 162 12.29 -6.04 -2.15
CA ALA A 162 11.04 -5.94 -1.41
C ALA A 162 9.96 -5.21 -2.22
N SER A 163 10.33 -4.18 -3.00
CA SER A 163 9.42 -3.53 -3.96
C SER A 163 8.97 -4.51 -5.05
N ALA A 164 9.86 -5.31 -5.61
CA ALA A 164 9.51 -6.34 -6.59
C ALA A 164 8.54 -7.39 -6.01
N LEU A 165 8.83 -7.90 -4.81
CA LEU A 165 7.95 -8.84 -4.11
C LEU A 165 6.58 -8.21 -3.82
N LYS A 166 6.55 -6.93 -3.44
CA LYS A 166 5.30 -6.20 -3.22
C LYS A 166 4.44 -6.14 -4.48
N LEU A 167 5.03 -5.85 -5.64
CA LEU A 167 4.30 -5.83 -6.91
C LEU A 167 3.77 -7.23 -7.28
N ALA A 168 4.58 -8.27 -7.12
CA ALA A 168 4.16 -9.64 -7.36
C ALA A 168 2.97 -10.07 -6.48
N LEU A 169 2.96 -9.68 -5.20
CA LEU A 169 1.85 -9.97 -4.30
C LEU A 169 0.61 -9.10 -4.62
N ASN A 170 0.81 -7.81 -4.96
CA ASN A 170 -0.30 -6.93 -5.29
C ASN A 170 -1.00 -7.33 -6.59
N GLN A 171 -0.32 -7.95 -7.54
CA GLN A 171 -0.94 -8.51 -8.74
C GLN A 171 -2.03 -9.53 -8.41
N LEU A 172 -1.84 -10.36 -7.37
CA LEU A 172 -2.81 -11.36 -6.96
C LEU A 172 -4.13 -10.76 -6.45
N ILE A 173 -4.11 -9.55 -5.88
CA ILE A 173 -5.29 -8.92 -5.26
C ILE A 173 -6.41 -8.71 -6.29
N PRO A 174 -6.23 -7.91 -7.36
CA PRO A 174 -7.29 -7.68 -8.34
C PRO A 174 -7.53 -8.92 -9.22
N SER A 175 -6.53 -9.76 -9.47
CA SER A 175 -6.69 -10.95 -10.28
C SER A 175 -7.60 -11.99 -9.61
N LEU A 176 -7.36 -12.29 -8.35
CA LEU A 176 -8.22 -13.18 -7.57
C LEU A 176 -9.64 -12.65 -7.48
N LEU A 177 -9.79 -11.34 -7.23
CA LEU A 177 -11.12 -10.75 -7.10
C LEU A 177 -11.86 -10.70 -8.43
N SER A 178 -11.19 -10.42 -9.54
CA SER A 178 -11.81 -10.44 -10.88
C SER A 178 -12.28 -11.84 -11.24
N ALA A 179 -11.48 -12.87 -10.98
CA ALA A 179 -11.88 -14.27 -11.20
C ALA A 179 -13.10 -14.64 -10.36
N PHE A 180 -13.11 -14.29 -9.07
CA PHE A 180 -14.24 -14.52 -8.18
C PHE A 180 -15.49 -13.77 -8.64
N ALA A 181 -15.37 -12.48 -8.98
CA ALA A 181 -16.46 -11.64 -9.46
C ALA A 181 -17.12 -12.21 -10.74
N THR A 182 -16.30 -12.71 -11.67
CA THR A 182 -16.78 -13.35 -12.89
C THR A 182 -17.57 -14.63 -12.59
N SER A 183 -17.06 -15.49 -11.72
CA SER A 183 -17.75 -16.71 -11.28
C SER A 183 -19.05 -16.39 -10.54
N LEU A 184 -19.04 -15.41 -9.64
CA LEU A 184 -20.22 -14.95 -8.90
C LEU A 184 -21.31 -14.44 -9.86
N ALA A 185 -20.93 -13.61 -10.85
CA ALA A 185 -21.86 -13.11 -11.87
C ALA A 185 -22.53 -14.26 -12.64
N TYR A 186 -21.75 -15.27 -13.04
CA TYR A 186 -22.27 -16.44 -13.74
C TYR A 186 -23.25 -17.24 -12.87
N VAL A 187 -22.90 -17.49 -11.60
CA VAL A 187 -23.73 -18.21 -10.62
C VAL A 187 -25.08 -17.50 -10.45
N ILE A 188 -25.06 -16.17 -10.28
CA ILE A 188 -26.28 -15.35 -10.16
C ILE A 188 -27.13 -15.43 -11.42
N ASN A 189 -26.53 -15.29 -12.61
CA ASN A 189 -27.24 -15.35 -13.89
C ASN A 189 -27.87 -16.73 -14.16
N LYS A 190 -27.34 -17.79 -13.54
CA LYS A 190 -27.89 -19.15 -13.63
C LYS A 190 -28.92 -19.45 -12.53
N GLY A 191 -29.22 -18.51 -11.63
CA GLY A 191 -30.15 -18.71 -10.52
C GLY A 191 -29.67 -19.71 -9.47
N ILE A 192 -28.35 -19.94 -9.38
CA ILE A 192 -27.77 -20.84 -8.37
C ILE A 192 -27.72 -20.09 -7.04
N ASP A 193 -28.13 -20.75 -5.94
CA ASP A 193 -28.04 -20.16 -4.61
C ASP A 193 -26.59 -19.84 -4.25
N ILE A 194 -26.35 -18.58 -3.93
CA ILE A 194 -25.02 -18.05 -3.56
C ILE A 194 -24.48 -18.75 -2.32
N ASN A 195 -25.33 -19.14 -1.37
CA ASN A 195 -24.92 -19.84 -0.16
C ASN A 195 -24.33 -21.22 -0.50
N ILE A 196 -24.96 -21.94 -1.44
CA ILE A 196 -24.46 -23.24 -1.92
C ILE A 196 -23.11 -23.03 -2.64
N PHE A 197 -23.02 -22.04 -3.52
CA PHE A 197 -21.76 -21.71 -4.20
C PHE A 197 -20.63 -21.43 -3.21
N MET A 198 -20.88 -20.57 -2.21
CA MET A 198 -19.88 -20.20 -1.20
C MET A 198 -19.55 -21.36 -0.26
N GLU A 199 -20.52 -22.22 0.07
CA GLU A 199 -20.27 -23.41 0.89
C GLU A 199 -19.29 -24.36 0.21
N ILE A 200 -19.50 -24.64 -1.08
CA ILE A 200 -18.62 -25.50 -1.88
C ILE A 200 -17.24 -24.84 -2.01
N LEU A 201 -17.21 -23.56 -2.35
CA LEU A 201 -15.97 -22.80 -2.54
C LEU A 201 -15.10 -22.81 -1.28
N ARG A 202 -15.69 -22.57 -0.10
CA ARG A 202 -14.96 -22.57 1.20
C ARG A 202 -14.37 -23.94 1.56
N LYS A 203 -14.98 -25.03 1.09
CA LYS A 203 -14.50 -26.41 1.30
C LYS A 203 -13.44 -26.83 0.29
N SER A 204 -13.22 -26.03 -0.76
CA SER A 204 -12.32 -26.35 -1.86
C SER A 204 -10.96 -25.67 -1.72
N ALA A 205 -9.95 -26.18 -2.44
CA ALA A 205 -8.65 -25.53 -2.56
C ALA A 205 -8.68 -24.18 -3.35
N LEU A 206 -9.82 -23.80 -3.92
CA LEU A 206 -9.99 -22.56 -4.69
C LEU A 206 -10.30 -21.36 -3.80
N TYR A 207 -10.57 -21.57 -2.53
CA TYR A 207 -10.99 -20.51 -1.61
C TYR A 207 -9.86 -19.56 -1.24
N ALA A 208 -10.20 -18.28 -1.25
CA ALA A 208 -9.36 -17.22 -0.68
C ALA A 208 -10.19 -16.34 0.30
N PRO A 209 -9.65 -15.99 1.49
CA PRO A 209 -10.39 -15.21 2.51
C PRO A 209 -10.91 -13.86 2.01
N THR A 210 -10.30 -13.30 0.95
CA THR A 210 -10.76 -12.05 0.35
C THR A 210 -12.16 -12.16 -0.28
N PHE A 211 -12.58 -13.37 -0.68
CA PHE A 211 -13.91 -13.60 -1.27
C PHE A 211 -15.01 -13.30 -0.24
N ASP A 212 -14.91 -13.87 0.96
CA ASP A 212 -15.87 -13.58 2.04
C ASP A 212 -15.87 -12.12 2.46
N LYS A 213 -14.70 -11.47 2.48
CA LYS A 213 -14.59 -10.05 2.83
C LYS A 213 -15.27 -9.13 1.83
N LYS A 214 -15.29 -9.49 0.53
CA LYS A 214 -15.78 -8.63 -0.55
C LYS A 214 -17.16 -9.01 -1.06
N LEU A 215 -17.60 -10.24 -0.83
CA LEU A 215 -18.91 -10.72 -1.25
C LEU A 215 -20.08 -9.81 -0.79
N PRO A 216 -20.16 -9.37 0.49
CA PRO A 216 -21.26 -8.50 0.92
C PRO A 216 -21.31 -7.17 0.16
N ASN A 217 -20.16 -6.58 -0.15
CA ASN A 217 -20.08 -5.34 -0.91
C ASN A 217 -20.56 -5.53 -2.34
N MET A 218 -20.18 -6.64 -3.00
CA MET A 218 -20.59 -6.96 -4.35
C MET A 218 -22.09 -7.23 -4.44
N LEU A 219 -22.66 -7.99 -3.50
CA LEU A 219 -24.09 -8.31 -3.49
C LEU A 219 -24.97 -7.08 -3.22
N LYS A 220 -24.53 -6.18 -2.34
CA LYS A 220 -25.23 -4.93 -2.01
C LYS A 220 -24.87 -3.77 -2.91
N ARG A 221 -23.86 -3.92 -3.75
CA ARG A 221 -23.24 -2.85 -4.56
C ARG A 221 -22.86 -1.62 -3.72
N ASP A 222 -22.48 -1.86 -2.46
CA ASP A 222 -22.00 -0.83 -1.54
C ASP A 222 -20.47 -0.86 -1.48
N PHE A 223 -19.85 0.13 -2.10
CA PHE A 223 -18.40 0.25 -2.24
C PHE A 223 -17.85 1.54 -1.61
N ASP A 224 -18.65 2.28 -0.84
CA ASP A 224 -18.30 3.61 -0.33
C ASP A 224 -17.18 3.57 0.71
N LYS A 225 -17.14 2.53 1.54
CA LYS A 225 -16.10 2.36 2.55
C LYS A 225 -14.86 1.67 1.96
N ALA A 226 -14.09 2.44 1.20
CA ALA A 226 -12.92 1.91 0.53
C ALA A 226 -11.77 1.62 1.50
N ASN A 227 -11.41 0.35 1.65
CA ASN A 227 -10.15 -0.06 2.27
C ASN A 227 -8.97 0.08 1.29
N PHE A 228 -9.22 -0.05 0.00
CA PHE A 228 -8.27 0.17 -1.08
C PHE A 228 -9.01 0.75 -2.29
N PRO A 229 -8.96 2.08 -2.50
CA PRO A 229 -9.62 2.75 -3.61
C PRO A 229 -9.15 2.25 -4.98
N LEU A 230 -10.08 2.17 -5.94
CA LEU A 230 -9.81 1.74 -7.33
C LEU A 230 -8.67 2.51 -7.98
N LYS A 231 -8.58 3.83 -7.78
CA LYS A 231 -7.48 4.65 -8.32
C LYS A 231 -6.09 4.20 -7.85
N HIS A 232 -5.97 3.74 -6.60
CA HIS A 232 -4.71 3.22 -6.09
C HIS A 232 -4.42 1.81 -6.61
N MET A 233 -5.46 0.99 -6.78
CA MET A 233 -5.33 -0.32 -7.41
C MET A 233 -4.90 -0.17 -8.87
N LEU A 234 -5.49 0.79 -9.63
CA LEU A 234 -5.09 1.08 -11.01
C LEU A 234 -3.64 1.59 -11.09
N LYS A 235 -3.22 2.44 -10.16
CA LYS A 235 -1.81 2.85 -10.06
C LYS A 235 -0.90 1.63 -9.88
N ASP A 236 -1.22 0.74 -8.95
CA ASP A 236 -0.40 -0.43 -8.66
C ASP A 236 -0.35 -1.40 -9.85
N ILE A 237 -1.48 -1.68 -10.51
CA ILE A 237 -1.50 -2.58 -11.67
C ILE A 237 -0.73 -2.00 -12.87
N ASN A 238 -0.68 -0.66 -13.03
CA ASN A 238 0.15 -0.03 -14.05
C ASN A 238 1.64 -0.24 -13.78
N LEU A 239 2.10 -0.10 -12.52
CA LEU A 239 3.48 -0.42 -12.14
C LEU A 239 3.81 -1.90 -12.39
N ILE A 240 2.89 -2.79 -12.02
CA ILE A 240 3.04 -4.25 -12.21
C ILE A 240 3.14 -4.58 -13.70
N TYR A 241 2.29 -4.00 -14.53
CA TYR A 241 2.27 -4.23 -15.98
C TYR A 241 3.62 -3.85 -16.61
N GLN A 242 4.12 -2.65 -16.30
CA GLN A 242 5.41 -2.17 -16.80
C GLN A 242 6.57 -3.03 -16.29
N GLU A 243 6.59 -3.34 -15.00
CA GLU A 243 7.65 -4.14 -14.40
C GLU A 243 7.70 -5.56 -14.95
N PHE A 244 6.54 -6.20 -15.16
CA PHE A 244 6.47 -7.54 -15.73
C PHE A 244 6.91 -7.54 -17.19
N GLN A 245 6.53 -6.54 -18.01
CA GLN A 245 7.03 -6.39 -19.36
C GLN A 245 8.55 -6.24 -19.39
N ASN A 246 9.13 -5.38 -18.55
CA ASN A 246 10.56 -5.15 -18.47
C ASN A 246 11.35 -6.40 -18.06
N ASN A 247 10.70 -7.36 -17.39
CA ASN A 247 11.29 -8.62 -16.95
C ASN A 247 10.86 -9.83 -17.79
N ASN A 248 10.32 -9.62 -19.00
CA ASN A 248 9.88 -10.67 -19.95
C ASN A 248 8.83 -11.65 -19.37
N VAL A 249 8.02 -11.22 -18.43
CA VAL A 249 6.87 -11.99 -17.95
C VAL A 249 5.67 -11.73 -18.86
N ASN A 250 4.94 -12.78 -19.25
CA ASN A 250 3.71 -12.61 -20.04
C ASN A 250 2.68 -11.80 -19.27
N THR A 251 2.23 -10.69 -19.84
CA THR A 251 1.35 -9.70 -19.18
C THR A 251 -0.13 -9.82 -19.56
N GLN A 252 -0.54 -10.81 -20.37
CA GLN A 252 -1.92 -10.92 -20.85
C GLN A 252 -2.96 -10.93 -19.72
N LEU A 253 -2.71 -11.68 -18.63
CA LEU A 253 -3.59 -11.68 -17.47
C LEU A 253 -3.64 -10.30 -16.78
N VAL A 254 -2.47 -9.70 -16.57
CA VAL A 254 -2.35 -8.38 -15.95
C VAL A 254 -3.05 -7.32 -16.79
N GLU A 255 -2.90 -7.38 -18.11
CA GLU A 255 -3.55 -6.47 -19.06
C GLU A 255 -5.07 -6.58 -19.03
N CYS A 256 -5.61 -7.81 -19.01
CA CYS A 256 -7.03 -8.04 -18.87
C CYS A 256 -7.59 -7.41 -17.59
N VAL A 257 -6.95 -7.65 -16.44
CA VAL A 257 -7.34 -7.07 -15.15
C VAL A 257 -7.17 -5.54 -15.15
N ARG A 258 -6.10 -5.04 -15.74
CA ARG A 258 -5.85 -3.60 -15.89
C ARG A 258 -6.97 -2.90 -16.67
N ASN A 259 -7.44 -3.49 -17.76
CA ASN A 259 -8.55 -2.95 -18.56
C ASN A 259 -9.86 -2.90 -17.76
N ILE A 260 -10.15 -3.91 -16.92
CA ILE A 260 -11.30 -3.88 -16.01
C ILE A 260 -11.19 -2.69 -15.03
N LEU A 261 -9.98 -2.43 -14.49
CA LEU A 261 -9.77 -1.32 -13.56
C LEU A 261 -9.83 0.04 -14.26
N ILE A 262 -9.33 0.16 -15.50
CA ILE A 262 -9.48 1.38 -16.32
C ILE A 262 -10.96 1.69 -16.52
N ASN A 263 -11.74 0.72 -17.02
CA ASN A 263 -13.18 0.89 -17.24
C ASN A 263 -13.92 1.25 -15.93
N SER A 264 -13.45 0.71 -14.77
CA SER A 264 -14.02 1.07 -13.46
C SER A 264 -13.77 2.55 -13.11
N VAL A 265 -12.58 3.06 -13.40
CA VAL A 265 -12.25 4.47 -13.16
C VAL A 265 -13.02 5.38 -14.11
N GLU A 266 -13.15 5.03 -15.38
CA GLU A 266 -13.95 5.74 -16.37
C GLU A 266 -15.45 5.77 -16.02
N ALA A 267 -15.95 4.74 -15.33
CA ALA A 267 -17.29 4.67 -14.76
C ALA A 267 -17.46 5.49 -13.46
N ASN A 268 -16.55 6.41 -13.14
CA ASN A 268 -16.55 7.26 -11.93
C ASN A 268 -16.46 6.48 -10.59
N LEU A 269 -15.84 5.30 -10.58
CA LEU A 269 -15.66 4.49 -9.36
C LEU A 269 -14.29 4.69 -8.70
N SER A 270 -13.52 5.71 -9.09
CA SER A 270 -12.12 5.96 -8.67
C SER A 270 -11.91 5.93 -7.15
N ASP A 271 -12.82 6.51 -6.38
CA ASP A 271 -12.73 6.60 -4.91
C ASP A 271 -13.44 5.47 -4.18
N LYS A 272 -14.14 4.60 -4.91
CA LYS A 272 -14.81 3.41 -4.36
C LYS A 272 -13.80 2.31 -4.05
N ASP A 273 -14.17 1.39 -3.17
CA ASP A 273 -13.38 0.19 -2.90
C ASP A 273 -13.13 -0.60 -4.20
N TYR A 274 -11.95 -1.20 -4.33
CA TYR A 274 -11.58 -1.94 -5.56
C TYR A 274 -12.55 -3.07 -5.92
N SER A 275 -13.36 -3.56 -4.98
CA SER A 275 -14.42 -4.53 -5.26
C SER A 275 -15.53 -3.97 -6.16
N ALA A 276 -15.59 -2.65 -6.38
CA ALA A 276 -16.49 -2.03 -7.34
C ALA A 276 -16.17 -2.39 -8.81
N LEU A 277 -15.02 -3.03 -9.10
CA LEU A 277 -14.75 -3.68 -10.39
C LEU A 277 -15.87 -4.67 -10.79
N TYR A 278 -16.61 -5.18 -9.80
CA TYR A 278 -17.77 -6.04 -10.01
C TYR A 278 -18.85 -5.37 -10.87
N ASN A 279 -19.03 -4.04 -10.79
CA ASN A 279 -19.99 -3.34 -11.63
C ASN A 279 -19.63 -3.35 -13.11
N ILE A 280 -18.35 -3.49 -13.44
CA ILE A 280 -17.90 -3.64 -14.84
C ILE A 280 -18.04 -5.10 -15.30
N ILE A 281 -17.77 -6.07 -14.43
CA ILE A 281 -17.87 -7.49 -14.74
C ILE A 281 -19.34 -7.94 -14.83
N HIS A 282 -20.21 -7.40 -13.98
CA HIS A 282 -21.62 -7.71 -13.90
C HIS A 282 -22.43 -6.41 -13.77
N PRO A 283 -22.64 -5.66 -14.88
CA PRO A 283 -23.44 -4.43 -14.86
C PRO A 283 -24.90 -4.73 -14.44
N GLU A 284 -25.52 -3.77 -13.80
CA GLU A 284 -26.97 -3.79 -13.56
C GLU A 284 -27.69 -3.69 -14.92
N LYS A 285 -28.75 -4.48 -15.07
CA LYS A 285 -29.58 -4.47 -16.27
C LYS A 285 -30.51 -3.27 -16.28
#